data_085f1e88a9534796f29ef3e307d4840e
#
_entry.id   085f1e88a9534796f29ef3e307d4840e
#
_cell.length_a   1.000
_cell.length_b   1.000
_cell.length_c   1.000
_cell.angle_alpha   90.00
_cell.angle_beta   90.00
_cell.angle_gamma   90.00
#
_symmetry.space_group_name_H-M   'P 1'
#
loop_
_entity.id
_entity.type
_entity.pdbx_description
1 polymer ?
#
loop_
_entity_poly.entity_id
_entity_poly.type
_entity_poly.pdbx_seq_one_letter_code
_entity_poly.pdbx_strand_id
1 'polypeptide(L)'
;MKKKLALKFFPFIDKVFRGIDRQHIRRTKNLRLIPEYKNRRGGKLSYGEWAHVIGIFQSLIYHNLPSKSGNHILDIGCGTGLLGISSEPYVSNNGSYTGIDVMTDDINYCQFNFKQENYKFIHFDIANPRYASKQSTELKPWPIEDESKDLLTALSVWTHLREEDARFYFKEIARVLKPKGRAIITFFYLDEDYEESLSKRNNEKGRFHATNQLNWIFDQKAYDSEDWFSTKLVKNPEDAIAISKNALSLLIKDSGLKIYDHYPGNWKEQPGLYFQDVFVFEK
;
A
#
# COMPACT_ATOMS: atom_id res chain seq x y z
N MET A 1 27.18 -9.18 4.13
CA MET A 1 27.45 -10.51 3.52
C MET A 1 26.32 -11.51 3.73
N LYS A 2 25.78 -11.71 4.96
CA LYS A 2 24.68 -12.66 5.26
C LYS A 2 23.37 -12.39 4.48
N LYS A 3 22.95 -11.12 4.32
CA LYS A 3 21.71 -10.74 3.59
C LYS A 3 21.78 -11.09 2.09
N LYS A 4 22.94 -10.83 1.44
CA LYS A 4 23.15 -11.21 0.02
C LYS A 4 23.16 -12.72 -0.19
N LEU A 5 23.61 -13.49 0.80
CA LEU A 5 23.61 -14.95 0.73
C LEU A 5 22.19 -15.51 0.90
N ALA A 6 21.42 -14.99 1.86
CA ALA A 6 20.02 -15.35 2.07
C ALA A 6 19.19 -15.13 0.81
N LEU A 7 19.36 -13.97 0.13
CA LEU A 7 18.63 -13.65 -1.10
C LEU A 7 18.86 -14.68 -2.24
N LYS A 8 20.02 -15.30 -2.30
CA LYS A 8 20.32 -16.36 -3.29
C LYS A 8 19.56 -17.66 -3.02
N PHE A 9 19.18 -17.94 -1.76
CA PHE A 9 18.45 -19.14 -1.38
C PHE A 9 16.93 -19.00 -1.47
N PHE A 10 16.39 -17.79 -1.48
CA PHE A 10 14.93 -17.58 -1.55
C PHE A 10 14.28 -18.30 -2.74
N PRO A 11 14.81 -18.24 -3.98
CA PRO A 11 14.18 -18.96 -5.10
C PRO A 11 14.12 -20.48 -4.88
N PHE A 12 15.12 -21.05 -4.20
CA PHE A 12 15.13 -22.47 -3.86
C PHE A 12 14.12 -22.80 -2.76
N ILE A 13 14.10 -22.01 -1.69
CA ILE A 13 13.13 -22.13 -0.58
C ILE A 13 11.71 -21.99 -1.11
N ASP A 14 11.45 -20.99 -1.96
CA ASP A 14 10.15 -20.78 -2.61
C ASP A 14 9.73 -22.01 -3.42
N LYS A 15 10.66 -22.61 -4.18
CA LYS A 15 10.34 -23.77 -5.00
C LYS A 15 9.90 -24.98 -4.15
N VAL A 16 10.58 -25.22 -3.03
CA VAL A 16 10.21 -26.27 -2.06
C VAL A 16 8.89 -25.95 -1.39
N PHE A 17 8.73 -24.72 -0.89
CA PHE A 17 7.54 -24.27 -0.19
C PHE A 17 6.29 -24.29 -1.09
N ARG A 18 6.41 -23.82 -2.34
CA ARG A 18 5.33 -23.85 -3.32
C ARG A 18 4.87 -25.26 -3.67
N GLY A 19 5.80 -26.21 -3.76
CA GLY A 19 5.45 -27.58 -4.10
C GLY A 19 4.62 -28.29 -3.02
N ILE A 20 4.93 -28.03 -1.75
CA ILE A 20 4.34 -28.75 -0.62
C ILE A 20 3.24 -27.91 0.03
N ASP A 21 3.57 -26.71 0.49
CA ASP A 21 2.66 -25.92 1.34
C ASP A 21 1.48 -25.33 0.58
N ARG A 22 1.69 -24.80 -0.64
CA ARG A 22 0.59 -24.26 -1.46
C ARG A 22 -0.49 -25.27 -1.81
N GLN A 23 -0.14 -26.54 -1.97
CA GLN A 23 -1.10 -27.61 -2.25
C GLN A 23 -1.96 -27.95 -1.04
N HIS A 24 -1.42 -27.71 0.16
CA HIS A 24 -2.07 -28.06 1.42
C HIS A 24 -2.81 -26.91 2.12
N ILE A 25 -2.87 -25.73 1.50
CA ILE A 25 -3.68 -24.61 2.02
C ILE A 25 -5.16 -24.99 1.95
N ARG A 26 -5.78 -25.16 3.12
CA ARG A 26 -7.18 -25.62 3.23
C ARG A 26 -8.17 -24.51 3.50
N ARG A 27 -7.79 -23.50 4.30
CA ARG A 27 -8.69 -22.44 4.77
C ARG A 27 -8.72 -21.21 3.87
N THR A 28 -7.61 -20.86 3.23
CA THR A 28 -7.46 -19.66 2.43
C THR A 28 -6.82 -20.01 1.09
N LYS A 29 -7.62 -20.48 0.15
CA LYS A 29 -7.15 -20.96 -1.17
C LYS A 29 -6.44 -19.89 -1.98
N ASN A 30 -6.81 -18.63 -1.82
CA ASN A 30 -6.24 -17.48 -2.51
C ASN A 30 -4.76 -17.23 -2.17
N LEU A 31 -4.24 -17.70 -1.03
CA LEU A 31 -2.80 -17.65 -0.73
C LEU A 31 -1.94 -18.36 -1.79
N ARG A 32 -2.53 -19.21 -2.64
CA ARG A 32 -1.85 -19.80 -3.80
C ARG A 32 -1.39 -18.75 -4.81
N LEU A 33 -2.02 -17.58 -4.82
CA LEU A 33 -1.68 -16.46 -5.69
C LEU A 33 -0.48 -15.63 -5.20
N ILE A 34 0.03 -15.89 -3.99
CA ILE A 34 1.26 -15.24 -3.53
C ILE A 34 2.38 -15.50 -4.55
N PRO A 35 3.00 -14.43 -5.11
CA PRO A 35 3.96 -14.55 -6.17
C PRO A 35 5.26 -15.24 -5.75
N GLU A 36 6.04 -15.67 -6.73
CA GLU A 36 7.44 -16.03 -6.51
C GLU A 36 8.26 -14.82 -6.06
N TYR A 37 9.38 -15.09 -5.39
CA TYR A 37 10.28 -14.07 -4.85
C TYR A 37 10.54 -12.89 -5.79
N LYS A 38 10.85 -13.16 -7.06
CA LYS A 38 11.16 -12.13 -8.07
C LYS A 38 10.04 -11.13 -8.33
N ASN A 39 8.80 -11.54 -8.07
CA ASN A 39 7.59 -10.76 -8.31
C ASN A 39 7.01 -10.17 -7.01
N ARG A 40 7.68 -10.30 -5.87
CA ARG A 40 7.24 -9.67 -4.61
C ARG A 40 7.68 -8.22 -4.57
N ARG A 41 6.78 -7.34 -4.13
CA ARG A 41 6.95 -5.89 -4.08
C ARG A 41 6.94 -5.36 -2.66
N GLY A 42 7.31 -4.07 -2.50
CA GLY A 42 7.23 -3.34 -1.24
C GLY A 42 8.16 -3.86 -0.15
N GLY A 43 9.34 -4.40 -0.51
CA GLY A 43 10.33 -4.90 0.44
C GLY A 43 9.98 -6.20 1.16
N LYS A 44 8.80 -6.76 0.91
CA LYS A 44 8.33 -8.04 1.47
C LYS A 44 8.92 -9.20 0.67
N LEU A 45 9.91 -9.87 1.24
CA LEU A 45 10.72 -10.85 0.50
C LEU A 45 10.26 -12.29 0.71
N SER A 46 9.77 -12.64 1.90
CA SER A 46 9.36 -14.01 2.22
C SER A 46 7.88 -14.27 1.91
N TYR A 47 7.55 -15.53 1.69
CA TYR A 47 6.16 -15.99 1.60
C TYR A 47 5.38 -15.67 2.88
N GLY A 48 6.01 -15.89 4.05
CA GLY A 48 5.41 -15.62 5.36
C GLY A 48 5.05 -14.15 5.57
N GLU A 49 5.91 -13.20 5.12
CA GLU A 49 5.59 -11.77 5.19
C GLU A 49 4.38 -11.42 4.32
N TRP A 50 4.30 -11.97 3.11
CA TRP A 50 3.14 -11.78 2.26
C TRP A 50 1.86 -12.32 2.89
N ALA A 51 1.89 -13.55 3.39
CA ALA A 51 0.74 -14.17 4.05
C ALA A 51 0.30 -13.37 5.28
N HIS A 52 1.26 -12.86 6.08
CA HIS A 52 0.98 -12.03 7.24
C HIS A 52 0.29 -10.71 6.85
N VAL A 53 0.83 -9.99 5.87
CA VAL A 53 0.25 -8.72 5.41
C VAL A 53 -1.12 -8.93 4.76
N ILE A 54 -1.29 -10.00 3.97
CA ILE A 54 -2.60 -10.38 3.42
C ILE A 54 -3.61 -10.57 4.56
N GLY A 55 -3.25 -11.27 5.64
CA GLY A 55 -4.14 -11.49 6.79
C GLY A 55 -4.54 -10.20 7.50
N ILE A 56 -3.58 -9.28 7.72
CA ILE A 56 -3.84 -7.95 8.30
C ILE A 56 -4.85 -7.19 7.44
N PHE A 57 -4.57 -7.02 6.15
CA PHE A 57 -5.43 -6.23 5.27
C PHE A 57 -6.76 -6.92 4.98
N GLN A 58 -6.81 -8.25 4.95
CA GLN A 58 -8.09 -8.96 4.86
C GLN A 58 -8.99 -8.65 6.05
N SER A 59 -8.44 -8.57 7.27
CA SER A 59 -9.19 -8.18 8.47
C SER A 59 -9.63 -6.71 8.42
N LEU A 60 -8.74 -5.81 8.02
CA LEU A 60 -9.08 -4.39 7.86
C LEU A 60 -10.19 -4.18 6.82
N ILE A 61 -10.09 -4.83 5.67
CA ILE A 61 -11.11 -4.79 4.61
C ILE A 61 -12.45 -5.29 5.18
N TYR A 62 -12.46 -6.42 5.90
CA TYR A 62 -13.68 -6.98 6.49
C TYR A 62 -14.41 -5.98 7.41
N HIS A 63 -13.66 -5.26 8.26
CA HIS A 63 -14.24 -4.30 9.20
C HIS A 63 -14.69 -2.98 8.54
N ASN A 64 -14.23 -2.71 7.32
CA ASN A 64 -14.47 -1.44 6.63
C ASN A 64 -15.39 -1.55 5.41
N LEU A 65 -15.96 -2.72 5.16
CA LEU A 65 -16.92 -2.92 4.08
C LEU A 65 -18.36 -2.87 4.59
N PRO A 66 -19.29 -2.33 3.79
CA PRO A 66 -20.72 -2.29 4.14
C PRO A 66 -21.38 -3.68 4.09
N SER A 67 -20.80 -4.60 3.35
CA SER A 67 -21.31 -5.95 3.13
C SER A 67 -20.21 -7.00 3.20
N LYS A 68 -20.58 -8.24 3.49
CA LYS A 68 -19.65 -9.37 3.49
C LYS A 68 -19.32 -9.89 2.09
N SER A 69 -20.06 -9.49 1.08
CA SER A 69 -19.86 -9.87 -0.34
C SER A 69 -20.52 -8.88 -1.26
N GLY A 70 -20.22 -8.95 -2.55
CA GLY A 70 -20.83 -8.07 -3.55
C GLY A 70 -20.25 -6.66 -3.58
N ASN A 71 -19.09 -6.44 -2.97
CA ASN A 71 -18.46 -5.12 -2.90
C ASN A 71 -17.62 -4.82 -4.14
N HIS A 72 -17.56 -3.56 -4.52
CA HIS A 72 -16.68 -3.04 -5.57
C HIS A 72 -15.44 -2.39 -4.93
N ILE A 73 -14.29 -3.03 -5.07
CA ILE A 73 -13.04 -2.61 -4.45
C ILE A 73 -12.08 -2.06 -5.50
N LEU A 74 -11.49 -0.89 -5.23
CA LEU A 74 -10.42 -0.28 -6.03
C LEU A 74 -9.11 -0.33 -5.25
N ASP A 75 -8.04 -0.79 -5.89
CA ASP A 75 -6.71 -0.86 -5.29
C ASP A 75 -5.72 -0.03 -6.12
N ILE A 76 -5.22 1.05 -5.54
CA ILE A 76 -4.26 1.96 -6.16
C ILE A 76 -2.84 1.53 -5.80
N GLY A 77 -1.98 1.40 -6.82
CA GLY A 77 -0.65 0.83 -6.64
C GLY A 77 -0.71 -0.66 -6.31
N CYS A 78 -1.53 -1.41 -7.06
CA CYS A 78 -1.83 -2.81 -6.74
C CYS A 78 -0.60 -3.74 -6.83
N GLY A 79 0.49 -3.30 -7.46
CA GLY A 79 1.69 -4.10 -7.68
C GLY A 79 1.35 -5.47 -8.27
N THR A 80 1.86 -6.52 -7.68
CA THR A 80 1.57 -7.89 -8.11
C THR A 80 0.38 -8.54 -7.36
N GLY A 81 -0.56 -7.72 -6.86
CA GLY A 81 -1.88 -8.14 -6.42
C GLY A 81 -2.01 -8.58 -4.97
N LEU A 82 -1.19 -8.05 -4.04
CA LEU A 82 -1.27 -8.40 -2.62
C LEU A 82 -2.68 -8.14 -2.06
N LEU A 83 -3.21 -6.94 -2.26
CA LEU A 83 -4.54 -6.57 -1.77
C LEU A 83 -5.66 -7.20 -2.62
N GLY A 84 -5.38 -7.58 -3.87
CA GLY A 84 -6.28 -8.41 -4.66
C GLY A 84 -6.52 -9.77 -4.01
N ILE A 85 -5.47 -10.40 -3.44
CA ILE A 85 -5.60 -11.62 -2.66
C ILE A 85 -6.41 -11.38 -1.39
N SER A 86 -6.15 -10.27 -0.68
CA SER A 86 -6.88 -9.92 0.55
C SER A 86 -8.36 -9.65 0.31
N SER A 87 -8.71 -9.11 -0.86
CA SER A 87 -10.06 -8.68 -1.24
C SER A 87 -10.96 -9.83 -1.73
N GLU A 88 -10.38 -10.98 -2.11
CA GLU A 88 -11.09 -12.07 -2.78
C GLU A 88 -12.39 -12.51 -2.07
N PRO A 89 -12.44 -12.69 -0.74
CA PRO A 89 -13.67 -13.12 -0.09
C PRO A 89 -14.83 -12.15 -0.20
N TYR A 90 -14.57 -10.87 -0.47
CA TYR A 90 -15.54 -9.78 -0.37
C TYR A 90 -16.12 -9.32 -1.70
N VAL A 91 -15.54 -9.75 -2.81
CA VAL A 91 -15.94 -9.37 -4.17
C VAL A 91 -16.77 -10.43 -4.91
N SER A 92 -17.18 -11.50 -4.22
CA SER A 92 -18.14 -12.48 -4.74
C SER A 92 -19.55 -11.87 -4.90
N ASN A 93 -20.46 -12.58 -5.56
CA ASN A 93 -21.88 -12.17 -5.69
C ASN A 93 -22.06 -10.78 -6.36
N ASN A 94 -21.57 -10.63 -7.58
CA ASN A 94 -21.64 -9.41 -8.40
C ASN A 94 -20.73 -8.25 -7.94
N GLY A 95 -19.85 -8.45 -6.96
CA GLY A 95 -18.80 -7.50 -6.64
C GLY A 95 -17.63 -7.58 -7.63
N SER A 96 -16.71 -6.63 -7.53
CA SER A 96 -15.53 -6.57 -8.39
C SER A 96 -14.30 -6.04 -7.67
N TYR A 97 -13.14 -6.48 -8.13
CA TYR A 97 -11.86 -5.89 -7.78
C TYR A 97 -11.24 -5.22 -9.00
N THR A 98 -10.78 -3.98 -8.82
CA THR A 98 -10.04 -3.24 -9.85
C THR A 98 -8.70 -2.83 -9.27
N GLY A 99 -7.60 -3.33 -9.81
CA GLY A 99 -6.24 -2.90 -9.47
C GLY A 99 -5.71 -1.91 -10.51
N ILE A 100 -5.09 -0.83 -10.05
CA ILE A 100 -4.42 0.16 -10.91
C ILE A 100 -2.95 0.24 -10.50
N ASP A 101 -2.04 0.23 -11.46
CA ASP A 101 -0.61 0.43 -11.21
C ASP A 101 0.08 1.11 -12.40
N VAL A 102 1.16 1.83 -12.13
CA VAL A 102 2.01 2.48 -13.14
C VAL A 102 3.04 1.53 -13.75
N MET A 103 3.24 0.36 -13.15
CA MET A 103 4.20 -0.65 -13.59
C MET A 103 3.55 -1.65 -14.55
N THR A 104 3.85 -1.53 -15.83
CA THR A 104 3.32 -2.43 -16.88
C THR A 104 3.58 -3.91 -16.57
N ASP A 105 4.79 -4.24 -16.07
CA ASP A 105 5.15 -5.63 -15.77
C ASP A 105 4.29 -6.22 -14.63
N ASP A 106 3.94 -5.41 -13.63
CA ASP A 106 3.12 -5.83 -12.51
C ASP A 106 1.67 -6.05 -12.94
N ILE A 107 1.15 -5.17 -13.80
CA ILE A 107 -0.18 -5.34 -14.41
C ILE A 107 -0.25 -6.59 -15.28
N ASN A 108 0.76 -6.82 -16.15
CA ASN A 108 0.84 -8.03 -16.96
C ASN A 108 0.88 -9.30 -16.09
N TYR A 109 1.66 -9.24 -14.98
CA TYR A 109 1.70 -10.33 -14.00
C TYR A 109 0.31 -10.62 -13.42
N CYS A 110 -0.41 -9.57 -13.01
CA CYS A 110 -1.75 -9.71 -12.42
C CYS A 110 -2.75 -10.27 -13.43
N GLN A 111 -2.80 -9.74 -14.66
CA GLN A 111 -3.68 -10.23 -15.72
C GLN A 111 -3.41 -11.71 -16.09
N PHE A 112 -2.15 -12.14 -15.97
CA PHE A 112 -1.80 -13.55 -16.22
C PHE A 112 -2.20 -14.46 -15.07
N ASN A 113 -2.10 -14.04 -13.81
CA ASN A 113 -2.25 -14.92 -12.65
C ASN A 113 -3.65 -14.88 -12.01
N PHE A 114 -4.37 -13.76 -12.07
CA PHE A 114 -5.73 -13.62 -11.56
C PHE A 114 -6.72 -13.92 -12.70
N LYS A 115 -7.44 -15.04 -12.60
CA LYS A 115 -8.33 -15.55 -13.67
C LYS A 115 -9.81 -15.35 -13.36
N GLN A 116 -10.13 -14.69 -12.26
CA GLN A 116 -11.51 -14.37 -11.89
C GLN A 116 -12.08 -13.31 -12.85
N GLU A 117 -13.25 -13.54 -13.40
CA GLU A 117 -13.92 -12.61 -14.35
C GLU A 117 -14.22 -11.24 -13.75
N ASN A 118 -14.41 -11.19 -12.42
CA ASN A 118 -14.69 -9.97 -11.69
C ASN A 118 -13.42 -9.22 -11.23
N TYR A 119 -12.23 -9.63 -11.71
CA TYR A 119 -10.96 -8.93 -11.49
C TYR A 119 -10.54 -8.18 -12.74
N LYS A 120 -10.21 -6.90 -12.57
CA LYS A 120 -9.69 -6.04 -13.64
C LYS A 120 -8.39 -5.39 -13.20
N PHE A 121 -7.39 -5.39 -14.07
CA PHE A 121 -6.10 -4.73 -13.83
C PHE A 121 -5.83 -3.73 -14.93
N ILE A 122 -5.55 -2.48 -14.56
CA ILE A 122 -5.41 -1.34 -15.46
C ILE A 122 -4.01 -0.75 -15.30
N HIS A 123 -3.25 -0.70 -16.39
CA HIS A 123 -2.04 0.09 -16.46
C HIS A 123 -2.39 1.57 -16.51
N PHE A 124 -1.86 2.36 -15.59
CA PHE A 124 -2.11 3.78 -15.51
C PHE A 124 -0.86 4.55 -15.92
N ASP A 125 -0.89 5.05 -17.15
CA ASP A 125 0.24 5.73 -17.78
C ASP A 125 0.43 7.15 -17.22
N ILE A 126 1.15 7.24 -16.10
CA ILE A 126 1.56 8.49 -15.47
C ILE A 126 2.99 8.36 -14.95
N ALA A 127 3.76 9.44 -15.05
CA ALA A 127 5.12 9.45 -14.55
C ALA A 127 5.17 9.38 -13.02
N ASN A 128 6.07 8.54 -12.52
CA ASN A 128 6.52 8.56 -11.15
C ASN A 128 8.05 8.39 -11.16
N PRO A 129 8.83 9.30 -10.59
CA PRO A 129 10.30 9.26 -10.66
C PRO A 129 10.90 7.95 -10.16
N ARG A 130 10.26 7.28 -9.21
CA ARG A 130 10.70 6.00 -8.68
C ARG A 130 10.37 4.80 -9.58
N TYR A 131 9.19 4.79 -10.20
CA TYR A 131 8.64 3.60 -10.86
C TYR A 131 8.44 3.77 -12.37
N ALA A 132 8.11 4.96 -12.84
CA ALA A 132 7.65 5.23 -14.18
C ALA A 132 8.12 6.59 -14.72
N SER A 133 9.43 6.86 -14.70
CA SER A 133 10.02 8.18 -15.04
C SER A 133 9.91 8.59 -16.51
N LYS A 134 9.57 7.67 -17.41
CA LYS A 134 9.46 7.92 -18.86
C LYS A 134 8.03 8.16 -19.33
N GLN A 135 7.05 8.15 -18.43
CA GLN A 135 5.64 8.29 -18.75
C GLN A 135 5.18 9.76 -18.71
N SER A 136 3.90 10.00 -18.98
CA SER A 136 3.31 11.35 -18.93
C SER A 136 3.40 11.94 -17.52
N THR A 137 3.82 13.21 -17.43
CA THR A 137 3.85 13.97 -16.18
C THR A 137 2.53 14.70 -15.88
N GLU A 138 1.58 14.67 -16.80
CA GLU A 138 0.29 15.31 -16.64
C GLU A 138 -0.59 14.51 -15.68
N LEU A 139 -1.11 15.19 -14.64
CA LEU A 139 -2.07 14.60 -13.71
C LEU A 139 -3.40 14.38 -14.44
N LYS A 140 -3.91 13.16 -14.37
CA LYS A 140 -5.19 12.79 -14.98
C LYS A 140 -6.03 11.97 -14.01
N PRO A 141 -7.36 12.07 -14.09
CA PRO A 141 -8.25 11.26 -13.24
C PRO A 141 -8.08 9.77 -13.54
N TRP A 142 -8.34 8.94 -12.54
CA TRP A 142 -8.41 7.50 -12.76
C TRP A 142 -9.55 7.13 -13.71
N PRO A 143 -9.38 6.13 -14.59
CA PRO A 143 -10.43 5.66 -15.50
C PRO A 143 -11.48 4.82 -14.74
N ILE A 144 -12.05 5.42 -13.72
CA ILE A 144 -13.02 4.85 -12.78
C ILE A 144 -14.20 5.80 -12.70
N GLU A 145 -15.40 5.27 -12.76
CA GLU A 145 -16.65 6.01 -12.64
C GLU A 145 -16.81 6.63 -11.25
N ASP A 146 -17.48 7.78 -11.21
CA ASP A 146 -17.82 8.45 -9.96
C ASP A 146 -18.72 7.55 -9.11
N GLU A 147 -18.56 7.63 -7.81
CA GLU A 147 -19.40 6.94 -6.81
C GLU A 147 -19.67 5.46 -7.10
N SER A 148 -18.63 4.79 -7.64
CA SER A 148 -18.73 3.39 -8.08
C SER A 148 -18.10 2.38 -7.12
N LYS A 149 -17.33 2.85 -6.12
CA LYS A 149 -16.54 1.97 -5.23
C LYS A 149 -17.03 2.01 -3.80
N ASP A 150 -17.16 0.83 -3.20
CA ASP A 150 -17.50 0.67 -1.78
C ASP A 150 -16.26 0.83 -0.90
N LEU A 151 -15.11 0.41 -1.40
CA LEU A 151 -13.82 0.52 -0.74
C LEU A 151 -12.72 0.87 -1.74
N LEU A 152 -11.80 1.76 -1.30
CA LEU A 152 -10.51 1.99 -1.95
C LEU A 152 -9.38 1.56 -1.01
N THR A 153 -8.34 0.95 -1.56
CA THR A 153 -7.11 0.62 -0.84
C THR A 153 -5.91 1.23 -1.53
N ALA A 154 -4.93 1.71 -0.76
CA ALA A 154 -3.65 2.20 -1.28
C ALA A 154 -2.52 1.90 -0.28
N LEU A 155 -1.84 0.79 -0.49
CA LEU A 155 -0.77 0.32 0.37
C LEU A 155 0.58 0.85 -0.10
N SER A 156 1.19 1.74 0.68
CA SER A 156 2.50 2.32 0.38
C SER A 156 2.54 3.13 -0.93
N VAL A 157 1.46 3.85 -1.24
CA VAL A 157 1.38 4.72 -2.43
C VAL A 157 1.67 6.18 -2.06
N TRP A 158 0.96 6.72 -1.07
CA TRP A 158 1.14 8.12 -0.64
C TRP A 158 2.54 8.41 -0.07
N THR A 159 3.26 7.39 0.33
CA THR A 159 4.68 7.48 0.71
C THR A 159 5.65 7.67 -0.47
N HIS A 160 5.12 7.80 -1.68
CA HIS A 160 5.86 7.97 -2.94
C HIS A 160 5.29 9.10 -3.82
N LEU A 161 4.35 9.91 -3.31
CA LEU A 161 3.72 11.00 -4.05
C LEU A 161 4.21 12.36 -3.56
N ARG A 162 4.47 13.27 -4.51
CA ARG A 162 4.67 14.70 -4.23
C ARG A 162 3.39 15.31 -3.68
N GLU A 163 3.51 16.49 -3.07
CA GLU A 163 2.36 17.19 -2.52
C GLU A 163 1.24 17.37 -3.55
N GLU A 164 1.56 17.89 -4.74
CA GLU A 164 0.59 18.12 -5.81
C GLU A 164 -0.15 16.84 -6.22
N ASP A 165 0.61 15.76 -6.48
CA ASP A 165 0.06 14.47 -6.86
C ASP A 165 -0.82 13.90 -5.74
N ALA A 166 -0.33 13.96 -4.50
CA ALA A 166 -1.03 13.47 -3.32
C ALA A 166 -2.37 14.17 -3.13
N ARG A 167 -2.41 15.51 -3.29
CA ARG A 167 -3.63 16.33 -3.16
C ARG A 167 -4.61 16.05 -4.30
N PHE A 168 -4.12 15.93 -5.53
CA PHE A 168 -4.96 15.62 -6.69
C PHE A 168 -5.64 14.25 -6.50
N TYR A 169 -4.85 13.21 -6.21
CA TYR A 169 -5.39 11.86 -6.07
C TYR A 169 -6.22 11.65 -4.80
N PHE A 170 -6.04 12.49 -3.78
CA PHE A 170 -6.91 12.45 -2.62
C PHE A 170 -8.34 12.94 -2.94
N LYS A 171 -8.48 13.91 -3.86
CA LYS A 171 -9.79 14.31 -4.42
C LYS A 171 -10.40 13.21 -5.29
N GLU A 172 -9.57 12.48 -6.05
CA GLU A 172 -10.01 11.34 -6.84
C GLU A 172 -10.57 10.21 -5.95
N ILE A 173 -9.99 9.99 -4.76
CA ILE A 173 -10.58 9.04 -3.78
C ILE A 173 -12.03 9.43 -3.48
N ALA A 174 -12.26 10.70 -3.13
CA ALA A 174 -13.61 11.19 -2.82
C ALA A 174 -14.55 11.08 -4.02
N ARG A 175 -14.05 11.30 -5.25
CA ARG A 175 -14.85 11.16 -6.46
C ARG A 175 -15.34 9.74 -6.68
N VAL A 176 -14.44 8.75 -6.59
CA VAL A 176 -14.76 7.36 -6.95
C VAL A 176 -15.50 6.60 -5.86
N LEU A 177 -15.40 7.01 -4.59
CA LEU A 177 -16.09 6.38 -3.49
C LEU A 177 -17.60 6.71 -3.53
N LYS A 178 -18.41 5.70 -3.28
CA LYS A 178 -19.84 5.87 -2.97
C LYS A 178 -20.03 6.67 -1.67
N PRO A 179 -21.20 7.29 -1.45
CA PRO A 179 -21.54 7.82 -0.13
C PRO A 179 -21.37 6.74 0.96
N LYS A 180 -20.66 7.07 2.06
CA LYS A 180 -20.23 6.15 3.12
C LYS A 180 -19.22 5.08 2.69
N GLY A 181 -18.70 5.15 1.47
CA GLY A 181 -17.56 4.34 1.02
C GLY A 181 -16.30 4.73 1.78
N ARG A 182 -15.37 3.79 1.94
CA ARG A 182 -14.17 3.98 2.74
C ARG A 182 -12.90 3.83 1.92
N ALA A 183 -11.83 4.49 2.39
CA ALA A 183 -10.49 4.33 1.85
C ALA A 183 -9.52 3.90 2.95
N ILE A 184 -8.75 2.83 2.72
CA ILE A 184 -7.67 2.37 3.60
C ILE A 184 -6.34 2.77 2.95
N ILE A 185 -5.65 3.72 3.55
CA ILE A 185 -4.43 4.32 2.98
C ILE A 185 -3.31 4.29 4.01
N THR A 186 -2.09 4.01 3.57
CA THR A 186 -0.93 4.03 4.47
C THR A 186 -0.04 5.24 4.24
N PHE A 187 0.49 5.78 5.34
CA PHE A 187 1.39 6.93 5.37
C PHE A 187 2.59 6.68 6.30
N PHE A 188 3.64 7.47 6.12
CA PHE A 188 4.51 7.86 7.22
C PHE A 188 3.96 9.18 7.77
N TYR A 189 3.33 9.13 8.93
CA TYR A 189 2.64 10.28 9.51
C TYR A 189 3.41 10.86 10.69
N LEU A 190 3.78 12.14 10.59
CA LEU A 190 4.57 12.84 11.59
C LEU A 190 3.65 13.47 12.64
N ASP A 191 3.36 12.71 13.67
CA ASP A 191 2.56 13.07 14.85
C ASP A 191 3.40 13.11 16.12
N GLU A 192 2.74 13.26 17.27
CA GLU A 192 3.38 13.27 18.58
C GLU A 192 4.16 11.99 18.86
N ASP A 193 3.63 10.83 18.48
CA ASP A 193 4.29 9.53 18.67
C ASP A 193 5.62 9.47 17.89
N TYR A 194 5.64 10.04 16.67
CA TYR A 194 6.87 10.17 15.88
C TYR A 194 7.89 11.07 16.60
N GLU A 195 7.47 12.26 17.03
CA GLU A 195 8.35 13.22 17.72
C GLU A 195 8.95 12.61 18.99
N GLU A 196 8.15 11.93 19.80
CA GLU A 196 8.63 11.23 20.99
C GLU A 196 9.63 10.11 20.66
N SER A 197 9.44 9.45 19.52
CA SER A 197 10.32 8.35 19.10
C SER A 197 11.73 8.82 18.74
N LEU A 198 11.90 10.07 18.27
CA LEU A 198 13.18 10.58 17.75
C LEU A 198 14.30 10.50 18.79
N SER A 199 14.03 10.88 20.03
CA SER A 199 15.01 10.85 21.12
C SER A 199 15.46 9.43 21.53
N LYS A 200 14.70 8.40 21.15
CA LYS A 200 14.90 6.99 21.50
C LYS A 200 15.59 6.21 20.37
N ARG A 201 15.73 6.80 19.18
CA ARG A 201 16.30 6.13 17.99
C ARG A 201 17.81 6.04 18.06
N ASN A 202 18.32 4.90 17.61
CA ASN A 202 19.73 4.63 17.54
C ASN A 202 20.10 3.86 16.26
N ASN A 203 21.39 3.56 16.05
CA ASN A 203 21.86 2.85 14.85
C ASN A 203 21.65 1.32 14.94
N GLU A 204 20.49 0.90 15.42
CA GLU A 204 20.12 -0.51 15.53
C GLU A 204 18.88 -0.80 14.69
N LYS A 205 18.53 -2.08 14.59
CA LYS A 205 17.23 -2.48 14.03
C LYS A 205 16.11 -2.03 14.95
N GLY A 206 14.98 -1.68 14.35
CA GLY A 206 13.78 -1.36 15.09
C GLY A 206 13.34 -2.52 16.00
N ARG A 207 12.69 -2.18 17.11
CA ARG A 207 12.12 -3.19 18.04
C ARG A 207 10.93 -3.93 17.44
N PHE A 208 10.21 -3.28 16.56
CA PHE A 208 8.97 -3.80 15.96
C PHE A 208 9.08 -4.01 14.44
N HIS A 209 10.24 -3.70 13.84
CA HIS A 209 10.49 -3.88 12.42
C HIS A 209 11.95 -4.26 12.13
N ALA A 210 12.22 -4.82 10.96
CA ALA A 210 13.54 -5.37 10.62
C ALA A 210 14.55 -4.35 10.03
N THR A 211 14.14 -3.09 9.86
CA THR A 211 14.98 -2.03 9.27
C THR A 211 15.70 -1.23 10.36
N ASN A 212 16.73 -0.48 9.99
CA ASN A 212 17.45 0.39 10.94
C ASN A 212 16.55 1.57 11.33
N GLN A 213 16.53 1.94 12.62
CA GLN A 213 15.69 3.00 13.16
C GLN A 213 16.00 4.37 12.55
N LEU A 214 17.28 4.66 12.26
CA LEU A 214 17.69 5.95 11.68
C LEU A 214 17.26 6.11 10.21
N ASN A 215 16.85 5.04 9.54
CA ASN A 215 16.33 5.13 8.18
C ASN A 215 15.01 5.93 8.09
N TRP A 216 14.31 6.08 9.22
CA TRP A 216 12.98 6.66 9.27
C TRP A 216 12.95 8.00 10.01
N ILE A 217 14.04 8.76 9.93
CA ILE A 217 14.09 10.16 10.37
C ILE A 217 13.79 11.04 9.15
N PHE A 218 12.63 11.67 9.17
CA PHE A 218 12.11 12.52 8.10
C PHE A 218 12.39 13.99 8.41
N ASP A 219 13.61 14.44 8.16
CA ASP A 219 14.11 15.79 8.48
C ASP A 219 14.51 16.63 7.26
N GLN A 220 14.21 16.13 6.04
CA GLN A 220 14.45 16.83 4.79
C GLN A 220 13.13 17.22 4.15
N LYS A 221 12.98 18.49 3.75
CA LYS A 221 11.82 18.92 2.96
C LYS A 221 11.83 18.20 1.60
N ALA A 222 10.70 17.64 1.23
CA ALA A 222 10.51 17.04 -0.09
C ALA A 222 10.06 18.14 -1.07
N TYR A 223 10.90 18.45 -2.07
CA TYR A 223 10.60 19.47 -3.10
C TYR A 223 10.21 20.84 -2.52
N ASP A 224 10.93 21.28 -1.49
CA ASP A 224 10.69 22.56 -0.78
C ASP A 224 9.30 22.70 -0.14
N SER A 225 8.54 21.62 -0.03
CA SER A 225 7.29 21.62 0.71
C SER A 225 7.51 21.82 2.21
N GLU A 226 6.61 22.56 2.85
CA GLU A 226 6.62 22.75 4.31
C GLU A 226 6.00 21.54 5.05
N ASP A 227 5.29 20.68 4.35
CA ASP A 227 4.44 19.64 4.93
C ASP A 227 4.72 18.22 4.42
N TRP A 228 5.58 18.08 3.38
CA TRP A 228 6.07 16.82 2.84
C TRP A 228 7.55 16.68 3.14
N PHE A 229 7.94 15.54 3.72
CA PHE A 229 9.31 15.31 4.20
C PHE A 229 9.88 14.01 3.64
N SER A 230 11.20 13.96 3.47
CA SER A 230 11.96 12.77 3.11
C SER A 230 13.07 12.51 4.12
N THR A 231 13.80 11.40 3.96
CA THR A 231 14.96 11.07 4.79
C THR A 231 16.26 11.40 4.07
N LYS A 232 17.35 11.66 4.81
CA LYS A 232 18.71 11.84 4.26
C LYS A 232 19.26 10.62 3.50
N LEU A 233 18.65 9.46 3.66
CA LEU A 233 19.16 8.20 3.14
C LEU A 233 18.65 7.86 1.74
N VAL A 234 17.69 8.64 1.23
CA VAL A 234 17.13 8.44 -0.10
C VAL A 234 17.77 9.40 -1.10
N LYS A 235 17.86 8.97 -2.35
CA LYS A 235 18.35 9.83 -3.44
C LYS A 235 17.25 10.72 -3.99
N ASN A 236 16.07 10.16 -4.12
CA ASN A 236 14.89 10.87 -4.57
C ASN A 236 13.88 10.91 -3.42
N PRO A 237 13.27 12.06 -3.14
CA PRO A 237 12.27 12.16 -2.06
C PRO A 237 11.18 11.09 -2.15
N GLU A 238 10.72 10.73 -3.35
CA GLU A 238 9.72 9.70 -3.60
C GLU A 238 10.16 8.29 -3.18
N ASP A 239 11.41 8.09 -2.79
CA ASP A 239 11.81 6.79 -2.22
C ASP A 239 11.21 6.55 -0.83
N ALA A 240 10.99 7.64 -0.05
CA ALA A 240 10.28 7.61 1.22
C ALA A 240 9.78 9.02 1.58
N ILE A 241 8.49 9.26 1.46
CA ILE A 241 7.83 10.52 1.82
C ILE A 241 6.97 10.31 3.08
N ALA A 242 7.14 11.23 4.03
CA ALA A 242 6.27 11.41 5.18
C ALA A 242 5.48 12.71 5.07
N ILE A 243 4.35 12.77 5.74
CA ILE A 243 3.47 13.94 5.78
C ILE A 243 3.28 14.46 7.21
N SER A 244 3.20 15.79 7.34
CA SER A 244 2.88 16.47 8.59
C SER A 244 1.39 16.35 8.96
N LYS A 245 1.03 16.78 10.16
CA LYS A 245 -0.38 16.95 10.57
C LYS A 245 -1.11 17.97 9.71
N ASN A 246 -0.41 19.04 9.29
CA ASN A 246 -0.99 20.05 8.41
C ASN A 246 -1.26 19.48 7.02
N ALA A 247 -0.33 18.70 6.46
CA ALA A 247 -0.53 17.98 5.20
C ALA A 247 -1.81 17.12 5.23
N LEU A 248 -1.98 16.31 6.27
CA LEU A 248 -3.17 15.47 6.42
C LEU A 248 -4.44 16.31 6.50
N SER A 249 -4.40 17.42 7.25
CA SER A 249 -5.52 18.37 7.35
C SER A 249 -5.88 18.98 6.00
N LEU A 250 -4.87 19.32 5.18
CA LEU A 250 -5.08 19.84 3.82
C LEU A 250 -5.70 18.80 2.90
N LEU A 251 -5.20 17.54 2.93
CA LEU A 251 -5.77 16.45 2.14
C LEU A 251 -7.25 16.23 2.46
N ILE A 252 -7.60 16.23 3.75
CA ILE A 252 -8.99 16.06 4.23
C ILE A 252 -9.84 17.26 3.80
N LYS A 253 -9.37 18.48 4.02
CA LYS A 253 -10.10 19.71 3.65
C LYS A 253 -10.38 19.77 2.14
N ASP A 254 -9.37 19.44 1.33
CA ASP A 254 -9.46 19.52 -0.13
C ASP A 254 -10.40 18.44 -0.73
N SER A 255 -10.50 17.28 -0.09
CA SER A 255 -11.29 16.14 -0.57
C SER A 255 -12.69 16.05 0.02
N GLY A 256 -12.90 16.62 1.21
CA GLY A 256 -14.13 16.45 1.99
C GLY A 256 -14.24 15.10 2.70
N LEU A 257 -13.22 14.25 2.60
CA LEU A 257 -13.16 12.99 3.34
C LEU A 257 -13.00 13.24 4.84
N LYS A 258 -13.41 12.26 5.66
CA LYS A 258 -13.25 12.32 7.13
C LYS A 258 -12.40 11.14 7.59
N ILE A 259 -11.57 11.34 8.61
CA ILE A 259 -10.91 10.22 9.27
C ILE A 259 -11.98 9.41 10.01
N TYR A 260 -12.09 8.14 9.66
CA TYR A 260 -12.95 7.17 10.34
C TYR A 260 -12.18 6.42 11.42
N ASP A 261 -10.93 6.01 11.12
CA ASP A 261 -10.07 5.30 12.05
C ASP A 261 -8.58 5.54 11.72
N HIS A 262 -7.70 5.35 12.71
CA HIS A 262 -6.25 5.46 12.55
C HIS A 262 -5.54 4.40 13.41
N TYR A 263 -4.66 3.65 12.78
CA TYR A 263 -3.78 2.66 13.41
C TYR A 263 -2.33 3.12 13.27
N PRO A 264 -1.67 3.50 14.39
CA PRO A 264 -0.27 3.92 14.36
C PRO A 264 0.66 2.86 13.77
N GLY A 265 1.65 3.29 13.01
CA GLY A 265 2.65 2.42 12.41
C GLY A 265 3.77 2.02 13.37
N ASN A 266 4.25 0.78 13.26
CA ASN A 266 5.35 0.31 14.12
C ASN A 266 6.73 0.88 13.73
N TRP A 267 6.84 1.60 12.62
CA TRP A 267 8.02 2.36 12.22
C TRP A 267 8.38 3.49 13.22
N LYS A 268 7.43 3.88 14.08
CA LYS A 268 7.59 4.86 15.17
C LYS A 268 8.18 4.24 16.46
N GLU A 269 8.76 3.04 16.39
CA GLU A 269 9.31 2.31 17.53
C GLU A 269 8.30 1.97 18.64
N GLN A 270 7.05 1.79 18.26
CA GLN A 270 5.94 1.36 19.11
C GLN A 270 5.18 0.17 18.49
N PRO A 271 4.39 -0.58 19.27
CA PRO A 271 3.50 -1.60 18.72
C PRO A 271 2.53 -0.98 17.71
N GLY A 272 2.36 -1.62 16.56
CA GLY A 272 1.47 -1.16 15.49
C GLY A 272 0.93 -2.33 14.68
N LEU A 273 -0.20 -2.12 14.03
CA LEU A 273 -0.85 -3.12 13.20
C LEU A 273 -0.02 -3.46 11.94
N TYR A 274 0.59 -2.43 11.39
CA TYR A 274 1.41 -2.52 10.19
C TYR A 274 2.66 -1.66 10.35
N PHE A 275 3.58 -1.74 9.38
CA PHE A 275 4.81 -0.96 9.41
C PHE A 275 4.51 0.55 9.33
N GLN A 276 3.76 0.98 8.32
CA GLN A 276 3.29 2.36 8.15
C GLN A 276 2.00 2.60 8.95
N ASP A 277 1.70 3.86 9.23
CA ASP A 277 0.38 4.24 9.75
C ASP A 277 -0.70 3.84 8.75
N VAL A 278 -1.80 3.31 9.26
CA VAL A 278 -2.96 2.95 8.44
C VAL A 278 -4.11 3.87 8.80
N PHE A 279 -4.55 4.68 7.86
CA PHE A 279 -5.72 5.51 8.01
C PHE A 279 -6.90 4.90 7.26
N VAL A 280 -8.07 4.99 7.88
CA VAL A 280 -9.34 4.74 7.24
C VAL A 280 -10.07 6.06 7.09
N PHE A 281 -10.39 6.44 5.85
CA PHE A 281 -11.20 7.62 5.55
C PHE A 281 -12.59 7.19 5.13
N GLU A 282 -13.58 8.06 5.35
CA GLU A 282 -14.96 7.86 4.92
C GLU A 282 -15.44 9.09 4.12
N LYS A 283 -16.19 8.84 3.03
CA LYS A 283 -16.86 9.87 2.24
C LYS A 283 -18.20 10.29 2.84
#